data_e757b393942aee6b6ef941bf225b4f84
#
_entry.id   e757b393942aee6b6ef941bf225b4f84
#
_cell.length_a   1.000
_cell.length_b   1.000
_cell.length_c   1.000
_cell.angle_alpha   90.00
_cell.angle_beta   90.00
_cell.angle_gamma   90.00
#
_symmetry.space_group_name_H-M   'P 1'
#
loop_
_entity.id
_entity.type
_entity.pdbx_description
1 polymer ?
#
loop_
_entity_poly.entity_id
_entity_poly.type
_entity_poly.pdbx_seq_one_letter_code
_entity_poly.pdbx_strand_id
1 'polypeptide(L)'
;MKAGDFSVPRRMSGSAYVVLLAKALRQYAGVFIIFVIIKVFDSDRQHPFMEAVGIMAVIAAGFIALAAVSAFFSYYFKKYYIEDGRLVFIHGLFSKETTSIPLDRVQSLRTRQGLVYRILEMRGVLFDTLASESSEIELILDERDWNALLCRVETQERPHGDEGPEAEETDDGEEAGGISARISFSNLNLVKGALCQNHLQGTAVLFAALAAVFNAVSTMGDYAVEHVIGYVGTHAGSMSSSPSFWIAVAVVLYLVIMLMWIGKVFLRYYDMEVRMGRGLLVFESGLLARTSNRFRHDKVCTVCVKRNFLEKRMNGSTVMLRQALNASDEKNGTDVKIYGSDSAADFLGWWLGKDYGASPEIASARSGYGLMVHVAWPGLLLALAVSAVLAWCSLYAWIALPAVYMLIPLSRGFLAVRRSRVTLKEDYVTVSDGKFADNCNYIKYSNVEVVRLVSTPFTPYFRRVKLILSTNGSTFTVRSLREQEAVDI
;
A
#
# COMPACT_ATOMS: atom_id res chain seq x y z
N MET A 1 -15.09 35.51 -8.15
CA MET A 1 -14.10 35.29 -7.09
C MET A 1 -12.77 35.12 -7.78
N LYS A 2 -11.71 35.80 -7.34
CA LYS A 2 -10.37 35.66 -7.94
C LYS A 2 -9.85 34.26 -7.64
N ALA A 3 -9.31 33.55 -8.64
CA ALA A 3 -8.63 32.28 -8.42
C ALA A 3 -7.44 32.49 -7.46
N GLY A 4 -7.22 31.56 -6.52
CA GLY A 4 -6.11 31.66 -5.56
C GLY A 4 -6.38 32.48 -4.29
N ASP A 5 -7.57 33.09 -4.11
CA ASP A 5 -7.89 33.76 -2.86
C ASP A 5 -8.53 32.76 -1.89
N PHE A 6 -7.78 32.37 -0.85
CA PHE A 6 -8.20 31.42 0.19
C PHE A 6 -8.56 32.11 1.52
N SER A 7 -8.63 33.45 1.57
CA SER A 7 -8.90 34.18 2.81
C SER A 7 -10.37 34.10 3.28
N VAL A 8 -11.28 33.72 2.39
CA VAL A 8 -12.72 33.65 2.68
C VAL A 8 -13.22 32.22 2.50
N PRO A 9 -14.12 31.71 3.38
CA PRO A 9 -14.71 30.39 3.24
C PRO A 9 -15.36 30.17 1.87
N ARG A 10 -14.81 29.27 1.08
CA ARG A 10 -15.25 28.98 -0.29
C ARG A 10 -15.58 27.51 -0.47
N ARG A 11 -16.42 27.21 -1.45
CA ARG A 11 -16.73 25.86 -1.89
C ARG A 11 -15.72 25.41 -2.95
N MET A 12 -15.65 24.11 -3.17
CA MET A 12 -14.94 23.53 -4.32
C MET A 12 -15.53 24.08 -5.62
N SER A 13 -14.79 24.01 -6.74
CA SER A 13 -15.28 24.47 -8.04
C SER A 13 -16.52 23.66 -8.49
N GLY A 14 -17.34 24.22 -9.40
CA GLY A 14 -18.59 23.56 -9.85
C GLY A 14 -18.34 22.19 -10.48
N SER A 15 -17.22 22.01 -11.18
CA SER A 15 -16.80 20.72 -11.77
C SER A 15 -16.47 19.66 -10.71
N ALA A 16 -16.15 20.04 -9.46
CA ALA A 16 -15.96 19.10 -8.37
C ALA A 16 -17.23 18.28 -8.04
N TYR A 17 -18.42 18.82 -8.34
CA TYR A 17 -19.67 18.06 -8.22
C TYR A 17 -19.67 16.79 -9.06
N VAL A 18 -19.21 16.86 -10.30
CA VAL A 18 -19.15 15.68 -11.20
C VAL A 18 -18.20 14.61 -10.65
N VAL A 19 -17.08 15.06 -10.06
CA VAL A 19 -16.11 14.15 -9.41
C VAL A 19 -16.74 13.48 -8.18
N LEU A 20 -17.45 14.25 -7.36
CA LEU A 20 -18.15 13.71 -6.18
C LEU A 20 -19.27 12.76 -6.58
N LEU A 21 -19.99 13.06 -7.67
CA LEU A 21 -21.01 12.16 -8.24
C LEU A 21 -20.38 10.83 -8.70
N ALA A 22 -19.26 10.90 -9.43
CA ALA A 22 -18.56 9.69 -9.87
C ALA A 22 -18.06 8.84 -8.67
N LYS A 23 -17.63 9.49 -7.57
CA LYS A 23 -17.27 8.80 -6.32
C LYS A 23 -18.48 8.15 -5.67
N ALA A 24 -19.60 8.87 -5.55
CA ALA A 24 -20.82 8.35 -4.97
C ALA A 24 -21.36 7.16 -5.81
N LEU A 25 -21.39 7.27 -7.12
CA LEU A 25 -21.78 6.16 -8.01
C LEU A 25 -20.89 4.93 -7.79
N ARG A 26 -19.58 5.13 -7.70
CA ARG A 26 -18.65 4.02 -7.43
C ARG A 26 -18.88 3.37 -6.05
N GLN A 27 -19.20 4.17 -5.04
CA GLN A 27 -19.49 3.68 -3.69
C GLN A 27 -20.75 2.83 -3.66
N TYR A 28 -21.82 3.27 -4.34
CA TYR A 28 -23.07 2.55 -4.39
C TYR A 28 -23.10 1.41 -5.41
N ALA A 29 -22.18 1.40 -6.39
CA ALA A 29 -22.11 0.35 -7.41
C ALA A 29 -21.96 -1.06 -6.82
N GLY A 30 -21.19 -1.22 -5.74
CA GLY A 30 -21.05 -2.51 -5.05
C GLY A 30 -22.38 -3.02 -4.49
N VAL A 31 -23.13 -2.15 -3.81
CA VAL A 31 -24.45 -2.48 -3.25
C VAL A 31 -25.45 -2.77 -4.37
N PHE A 32 -25.42 -1.98 -5.44
CA PHE A 32 -26.27 -2.19 -6.62
C PHE A 32 -26.01 -3.55 -7.28
N ILE A 33 -24.74 -3.93 -7.47
CA ILE A 33 -24.37 -5.23 -8.05
C ILE A 33 -24.89 -6.37 -7.18
N ILE A 34 -24.72 -6.30 -5.86
CA ILE A 34 -25.26 -7.31 -4.93
C ILE A 34 -26.77 -7.39 -5.07
N PHE A 35 -27.48 -6.26 -5.14
CA PHE A 35 -28.91 -6.24 -5.29
C PHE A 35 -29.38 -6.83 -6.63
N VAL A 36 -28.66 -6.55 -7.72
CA VAL A 36 -28.92 -7.15 -9.04
C VAL A 36 -28.73 -8.67 -8.98
N ILE A 37 -27.64 -9.14 -8.36
CA ILE A 37 -27.38 -10.56 -8.20
C ILE A 37 -28.55 -11.22 -7.44
N ILE A 38 -28.95 -10.66 -6.28
CA ILE A 38 -30.07 -11.18 -5.51
C ILE A 38 -31.33 -11.28 -6.36
N LYS A 39 -31.68 -10.22 -7.10
CA LYS A 39 -32.89 -10.21 -7.93
C LYS A 39 -32.82 -11.15 -9.13
N VAL A 40 -31.67 -11.34 -9.73
CA VAL A 40 -31.50 -12.31 -10.83
C VAL A 40 -31.68 -13.75 -10.33
N PHE A 41 -31.23 -14.06 -9.13
CA PHE A 41 -31.38 -15.40 -8.55
C PHE A 41 -32.75 -15.63 -7.89
N ASP A 42 -33.42 -14.59 -7.39
CA ASP A 42 -34.77 -14.65 -6.77
C ASP A 42 -35.90 -14.62 -7.84
N SER A 43 -35.55 -14.43 -9.11
CA SER A 43 -36.53 -14.36 -10.19
C SER A 43 -37.06 -15.76 -10.48
N ASP A 44 -38.22 -16.09 -9.88
CA ASP A 44 -39.06 -17.19 -10.35
C ASP A 44 -39.33 -17.01 -11.85
N ARG A 45 -39.16 -18.09 -12.62
CA ARG A 45 -39.21 -18.13 -14.10
C ARG A 45 -40.53 -17.62 -14.73
N GLN A 46 -41.41 -17.01 -13.94
CA GLN A 46 -42.74 -16.55 -14.39
C GLN A 46 -42.77 -15.11 -14.90
N HIS A 47 -41.72 -14.30 -14.68
CA HIS A 47 -41.69 -12.91 -15.18
C HIS A 47 -41.03 -12.83 -16.56
N PRO A 48 -41.70 -12.21 -17.54
CA PRO A 48 -41.08 -11.98 -18.84
C PRO A 48 -39.83 -11.09 -18.69
N PHE A 49 -38.78 -11.42 -19.44
CA PHE A 49 -37.49 -10.74 -19.43
C PHE A 49 -37.59 -9.20 -19.43
N MET A 50 -38.57 -8.66 -20.16
CA MET A 50 -38.82 -7.21 -20.24
C MET A 50 -39.28 -6.58 -18.92
N GLU A 51 -40.04 -7.30 -18.08
CA GLU A 51 -40.44 -6.82 -16.76
C GLU A 51 -39.26 -6.79 -15.81
N ALA A 52 -38.41 -7.83 -15.82
CA ALA A 52 -37.20 -7.86 -15.02
C ALA A 52 -36.24 -6.70 -15.38
N VAL A 53 -36.07 -6.42 -16.66
CA VAL A 53 -35.28 -5.27 -17.16
C VAL A 53 -35.89 -3.95 -16.69
N GLY A 54 -37.23 -3.81 -16.75
CA GLY A 54 -37.94 -2.61 -16.28
C GLY A 54 -37.72 -2.35 -14.78
N ILE A 55 -37.87 -3.38 -13.96
CA ILE A 55 -37.63 -3.29 -12.52
C ILE A 55 -36.16 -2.90 -12.24
N MET A 56 -35.20 -3.55 -12.91
CA MET A 56 -33.78 -3.23 -12.77
C MET A 56 -33.46 -1.78 -13.18
N ALA A 57 -34.08 -1.26 -14.23
CA ALA A 57 -33.91 0.12 -14.65
C ALA A 57 -34.42 1.12 -13.60
N VAL A 58 -35.58 0.85 -12.99
CA VAL A 58 -36.15 1.68 -11.90
C VAL A 58 -35.22 1.69 -10.70
N ILE A 59 -34.69 0.53 -10.31
CA ILE A 59 -33.74 0.40 -9.20
C ILE A 59 -32.43 1.14 -9.51
N ALA A 60 -31.89 0.99 -10.72
CA ALA A 60 -30.70 1.71 -11.16
C ALA A 60 -30.92 3.23 -11.10
N ALA A 61 -32.08 3.71 -11.58
CA ALA A 61 -32.46 5.13 -11.50
C ALA A 61 -32.54 5.61 -10.04
N GLY A 62 -33.06 4.79 -9.11
CA GLY A 62 -33.08 5.07 -7.68
C GLY A 62 -31.67 5.21 -7.07
N PHE A 63 -30.76 4.30 -7.42
CA PHE A 63 -29.36 4.38 -6.97
C PHE A 63 -28.63 5.59 -7.56
N ILE A 64 -28.87 5.93 -8.82
CA ILE A 64 -28.30 7.13 -9.46
C ILE A 64 -28.83 8.39 -8.77
N ALA A 65 -30.14 8.47 -8.49
CA ALA A 65 -30.74 9.58 -7.77
C ALA A 65 -30.15 9.73 -6.35
N LEU A 66 -30.00 8.61 -5.63
CA LEU A 66 -29.38 8.61 -4.31
C LEU A 66 -27.91 9.08 -4.35
N ALA A 67 -27.17 8.63 -5.37
CA ALA A 67 -25.78 9.08 -5.57
C ALA A 67 -25.71 10.58 -5.89
N ALA A 68 -26.63 11.10 -6.71
CA ALA A 68 -26.71 12.51 -7.07
C ALA A 68 -27.03 13.38 -5.86
N VAL A 69 -28.00 12.97 -5.04
CA VAL A 69 -28.35 13.65 -3.79
C VAL A 69 -27.19 13.64 -2.79
N SER A 70 -26.53 12.49 -2.61
CA SER A 70 -25.36 12.35 -1.74
C SER A 70 -24.20 13.24 -2.20
N ALA A 71 -23.92 13.27 -3.50
CA ALA A 71 -22.91 14.14 -4.10
C ALA A 71 -23.24 15.62 -3.93
N PHE A 72 -24.52 16.01 -4.08
CA PHE A 72 -24.97 17.37 -3.90
C PHE A 72 -24.77 17.85 -2.47
N PHE A 73 -25.15 17.05 -1.49
CA PHE A 73 -24.91 17.39 -0.08
C PHE A 73 -23.42 17.48 0.23
N SER A 74 -22.63 16.54 -0.27
CA SER A 74 -21.16 16.56 -0.10
C SER A 74 -20.54 17.81 -0.71
N TYR A 75 -21.00 18.27 -1.86
CA TYR A 75 -20.55 19.48 -2.53
C TYR A 75 -21.00 20.76 -1.77
N TYR A 76 -22.26 20.81 -1.36
CA TYR A 76 -22.85 22.03 -0.80
C TYR A 76 -22.33 22.37 0.59
N PHE A 77 -22.11 21.37 1.44
CA PHE A 77 -21.72 21.54 2.84
C PHE A 77 -20.22 21.58 3.08
N LYS A 78 -19.39 21.18 2.11
CA LYS A 78 -17.94 21.27 2.21
C LYS A 78 -17.45 22.65 1.82
N LYS A 79 -16.74 23.32 2.76
CA LYS A 79 -16.09 24.61 2.54
C LYS A 79 -14.65 24.54 3.07
N TYR A 80 -13.77 25.35 2.48
CA TYR A 80 -12.39 25.46 2.93
C TYR A 80 -11.88 26.90 2.78
N TYR A 81 -10.92 27.29 3.62
CA TYR A 81 -10.22 28.56 3.57
C TYR A 81 -8.90 28.45 4.35
N ILE A 82 -8.02 29.43 4.20
CA ILE A 82 -6.75 29.51 4.92
C ILE A 82 -6.79 30.75 5.82
N GLU A 83 -6.58 30.54 7.11
CA GLU A 83 -6.53 31.58 8.14
C GLU A 83 -5.32 31.31 9.04
N ASP A 84 -4.52 32.34 9.31
CA ASP A 84 -3.32 32.27 10.16
C ASP A 84 -2.38 31.09 9.87
N GLY A 85 -2.10 30.82 8.58
CA GLY A 85 -1.24 29.69 8.19
C GLY A 85 -1.86 28.31 8.41
N ARG A 86 -3.17 28.24 8.66
CA ARG A 86 -3.91 26.99 8.83
C ARG A 86 -4.93 26.80 7.71
N LEU A 87 -4.97 25.63 7.15
CA LEU A 87 -6.06 25.22 6.28
C LEU A 87 -7.24 24.77 7.13
N VAL A 88 -8.33 25.51 7.04
CA VAL A 88 -9.57 25.21 7.75
C VAL A 88 -10.55 24.56 6.78
N PHE A 89 -11.03 23.38 7.15
CA PHE A 89 -11.99 22.60 6.37
C PHE A 89 -13.26 22.39 7.21
N ILE A 90 -14.39 22.85 6.66
CA ILE A 90 -15.70 22.73 7.28
C ILE A 90 -16.50 21.70 6.50
N HIS A 91 -17.01 20.67 7.18
CA HIS A 91 -17.86 19.65 6.60
C HIS A 91 -18.96 19.21 7.58
N GLY A 92 -19.95 18.47 7.06
CA GLY A 92 -21.06 17.92 7.85
C GLY A 92 -22.42 18.49 7.47
N LEU A 93 -23.43 17.61 7.49
CA LEU A 93 -24.79 17.91 7.10
C LEU A 93 -25.63 18.43 8.31
N PHE A 94 -25.64 17.66 9.40
CA PHE A 94 -26.40 17.96 10.61
C PHE A 94 -25.51 18.55 11.73
N SER A 95 -24.30 18.04 11.84
CA SER A 95 -23.26 18.57 12.73
C SER A 95 -22.14 19.15 11.89
N LYS A 96 -21.86 20.46 12.07
CA LYS A 96 -20.73 21.10 11.40
C LYS A 96 -19.47 20.73 12.14
N GLU A 97 -18.60 20.02 11.46
CA GLU A 97 -17.29 19.66 11.94
C GLU A 97 -16.24 20.53 11.25
N THR A 98 -15.39 21.16 12.04
CA THR A 98 -14.33 22.04 11.54
C THR A 98 -13.00 21.40 11.85
N THR A 99 -12.27 21.05 10.83
CA THR A 99 -10.92 20.53 10.96
C THR A 99 -9.92 21.58 10.51
N SER A 100 -8.95 21.90 11.36
CA SER A 100 -7.90 22.89 11.12
C SER A 100 -6.56 22.20 11.03
N ILE A 101 -5.87 22.34 9.89
CA ILE A 101 -4.57 21.76 9.62
C ILE A 101 -3.54 22.89 9.53
N PRO A 102 -2.58 22.98 10.47
CA PRO A 102 -1.45 23.89 10.33
C PRO A 102 -0.60 23.48 9.12
N LEU A 103 -0.33 24.39 8.20
CA LEU A 103 0.40 24.09 6.97
C LEU A 103 1.87 23.75 7.23
N ASP A 104 2.45 24.26 8.32
CA ASP A 104 3.80 23.93 8.82
C ASP A 104 3.93 22.48 9.30
N ARG A 105 2.80 21.85 9.68
CA ARG A 105 2.75 20.45 10.17
C ARG A 105 2.38 19.44 9.09
N VAL A 106 2.13 19.87 7.87
CA VAL A 106 1.87 18.97 6.74
C VAL A 106 3.15 18.21 6.42
N GLN A 107 3.09 16.89 6.49
CA GLN A 107 4.25 16.02 6.25
C GLN A 107 4.42 15.66 4.79
N SER A 108 3.30 15.40 4.12
CA SER A 108 3.28 15.11 2.71
C SER A 108 2.01 15.62 2.04
N LEU A 109 2.16 16.05 0.80
CA LEU A 109 1.05 16.36 -0.08
C LEU A 109 0.91 15.26 -1.11
N ARG A 110 -0.24 14.61 -1.09
CA ARG A 110 -0.58 13.62 -2.11
C ARG A 110 -1.62 14.20 -3.04
N THR A 111 -1.35 14.13 -4.33
CA THR A 111 -2.37 14.44 -5.32
C THR A 111 -2.82 13.16 -6.03
N ARG A 112 -4.11 13.09 -6.30
CA ARG A 112 -4.73 11.99 -7.02
C ARG A 112 -5.57 12.54 -8.17
N GLN A 113 -5.25 12.09 -9.37
CA GLN A 113 -5.93 12.53 -10.58
C GLN A 113 -6.42 11.30 -11.36
N GLY A 114 -7.62 10.82 -11.04
CA GLY A 114 -8.29 9.74 -11.78
C GLY A 114 -8.79 10.22 -13.15
N LEU A 115 -9.34 9.32 -13.96
CA LEU A 115 -9.84 9.63 -15.31
C LEU A 115 -10.82 10.82 -15.32
N VAL A 116 -11.80 10.81 -14.42
CA VAL A 116 -12.79 11.89 -14.30
C VAL A 116 -12.14 13.21 -13.93
N TYR A 117 -11.16 13.19 -13.02
CA TYR A 117 -10.39 14.37 -12.64
C TYR A 117 -9.58 14.93 -13.81
N ARG A 118 -8.97 14.05 -14.63
CA ARG A 118 -8.17 14.47 -15.81
C ARG A 118 -9.03 15.13 -16.88
N ILE A 119 -10.22 14.56 -17.16
CA ILE A 119 -11.16 15.12 -18.15
C ILE A 119 -11.64 16.51 -17.71
N LEU A 120 -11.76 16.74 -16.41
CA LEU A 120 -12.25 17.99 -15.84
C LEU A 120 -11.12 18.93 -15.38
N GLU A 121 -9.86 18.61 -15.68
CA GLU A 121 -8.66 19.34 -15.26
C GLU A 121 -8.61 19.61 -13.73
N MET A 122 -9.04 18.62 -12.94
CA MET A 122 -9.10 18.71 -11.50
C MET A 122 -8.08 17.80 -10.81
N ARG A 123 -7.74 18.14 -9.57
CA ARG A 123 -6.86 17.35 -8.72
C ARG A 123 -7.50 17.12 -7.35
N GLY A 124 -7.49 15.89 -6.89
CA GLY A 124 -7.81 15.54 -5.50
C GLY A 124 -6.54 15.67 -4.67
N VAL A 125 -6.54 16.56 -3.70
CA VAL A 125 -5.40 16.85 -2.81
C VAL A 125 -5.69 16.26 -1.45
N LEU A 126 -4.75 15.45 -0.95
CA LEU A 126 -4.81 14.86 0.38
C LEU A 126 -3.65 15.40 1.22
N PHE A 127 -3.97 15.79 2.44
CA PHE A 127 -3.01 16.32 3.41
C PHE A 127 -2.72 15.25 4.46
N ASP A 128 -1.45 14.87 4.58
CA ASP A 128 -0.99 13.99 5.65
C ASP A 128 -0.41 14.82 6.80
N THR A 129 -0.99 14.66 7.98
CA THR A 129 -0.50 15.30 9.22
C THR A 129 -0.39 14.28 10.34
N LEU A 130 0.57 14.42 11.26
CA LEU A 130 0.71 13.53 12.43
C LEU A 130 -0.47 13.56 13.41
N ALA A 131 -1.29 14.61 13.38
CA ALA A 131 -2.34 14.84 14.36
C ALA A 131 -3.74 14.39 13.93
N SER A 132 -3.93 13.93 12.71
CA SER A 132 -5.27 13.52 12.25
C SER A 132 -5.58 12.09 12.68
N GLU A 133 -6.35 11.94 13.74
CA GLU A 133 -6.94 10.65 14.14
C GLU A 133 -8.05 10.17 13.18
N SER A 134 -8.53 11.01 12.27
CA SER A 134 -9.65 10.69 11.38
C SER A 134 -9.42 11.19 9.95
N SER A 135 -9.74 10.34 9.02
CA SER A 135 -9.96 10.55 7.58
C SER A 135 -9.14 11.66 6.91
N GLU A 136 -8.30 11.24 5.98
CA GLU A 136 -7.64 12.11 4.99
C GLU A 136 -8.63 13.16 4.46
N ILE A 137 -8.35 14.44 4.74
CA ILE A 137 -9.12 15.52 4.13
C ILE A 137 -8.75 15.59 2.67
N GLU A 138 -9.70 15.26 1.82
CA GLU A 138 -9.54 15.37 0.38
C GLU A 138 -10.22 16.63 -0.13
N LEU A 139 -9.41 17.55 -0.65
CA LEU A 139 -9.86 18.72 -1.38
C LEU A 139 -9.81 18.46 -2.88
N ILE A 140 -10.88 18.79 -3.59
CA ILE A 140 -10.93 18.71 -5.04
C ILE A 140 -10.73 20.13 -5.58
N LEU A 141 -9.56 20.37 -6.17
CA LEU A 141 -9.14 21.68 -6.65
C LEU A 141 -8.99 21.65 -8.18
N ASP A 142 -9.21 22.79 -8.81
CA ASP A 142 -8.77 23.01 -10.18
C ASP A 142 -7.26 23.30 -10.21
N GLU A 143 -6.66 23.29 -11.38
CA GLU A 143 -5.23 23.44 -11.54
C GLU A 143 -4.71 24.81 -11.06
N ARG A 144 -5.50 25.86 -11.23
CA ARG A 144 -5.15 27.22 -10.78
C ARG A 144 -5.12 27.32 -9.26
N ASP A 145 -6.15 26.81 -8.59
CA ASP A 145 -6.22 26.79 -7.13
C ASP A 145 -5.16 25.86 -6.55
N TRP A 146 -4.85 24.75 -7.21
CA TRP A 146 -3.77 23.86 -6.80
C TRP A 146 -2.41 24.57 -6.80
N ASN A 147 -2.07 25.25 -7.90
CA ASN A 147 -0.80 25.96 -8.02
C ASN A 147 -0.70 27.09 -6.97
N ALA A 148 -1.79 27.82 -6.75
CA ALA A 148 -1.82 28.87 -5.72
C ALA A 148 -1.68 28.32 -4.29
N LEU A 149 -2.27 27.17 -4.00
CA LEU A 149 -2.13 26.48 -2.70
C LEU A 149 -0.68 25.98 -2.52
N LEU A 150 -0.12 25.40 -3.56
CA LEU A 150 1.25 24.88 -3.56
C LEU A 150 2.26 25.98 -3.25
N CYS A 151 2.18 27.12 -3.94
CA CYS A 151 3.04 28.27 -3.67
C CYS A 151 2.95 28.73 -2.21
N ARG A 152 1.76 28.72 -1.61
CA ARG A 152 1.60 29.11 -0.20
C ARG A 152 2.21 28.10 0.78
N VAL A 153 2.07 26.81 0.52
CA VAL A 153 2.70 25.76 1.33
C VAL A 153 4.21 25.86 1.24
N GLU A 154 4.77 26.02 0.03
CA GLU A 154 6.22 26.13 -0.20
C GLU A 154 6.81 27.45 0.37
N THR A 155 6.04 28.56 0.37
CA THR A 155 6.50 29.82 0.93
C THR A 155 6.59 29.78 2.46
N GLN A 156 5.68 29.08 3.13
CA GLN A 156 5.72 28.89 4.59
C GLN A 156 6.80 27.92 5.06
N GLU A 157 7.32 27.08 4.16
CA GLU A 157 8.39 26.12 4.44
C GLU A 157 9.80 26.72 4.42
N ARG A 158 9.98 27.95 3.92
CA ARG A 158 11.30 28.63 3.97
C ARG A 158 11.58 29.12 5.39
N PRO A 159 12.65 28.65 6.05
CA PRO A 159 13.06 29.24 7.32
C PRO A 159 13.39 30.72 7.11
N HIS A 160 12.89 31.57 8.00
CA HIS A 160 13.34 32.96 8.07
C HIS A 160 14.86 32.96 8.35
N GLY A 161 15.69 33.22 7.36
CA GLY A 161 17.12 33.35 7.59
C GLY A 161 18.06 33.14 6.41
N ASP A 162 17.61 32.81 5.21
CA ASP A 162 18.52 32.69 4.07
C ASP A 162 18.10 33.68 2.95
N GLU A 163 18.52 34.93 3.11
CA GLU A 163 18.57 35.91 2.02
C GLU A 163 19.75 35.55 1.10
N GLY A 164 19.55 34.55 0.24
CA GLY A 164 20.44 34.26 -0.89
C GLY A 164 19.96 35.05 -2.13
N PRO A 165 20.85 35.42 -3.08
CA PRO A 165 20.59 36.38 -4.14
C PRO A 165 19.44 35.96 -5.04
N GLU A 166 18.65 36.96 -5.43
CA GLU A 166 17.55 36.92 -6.40
C GLU A 166 18.01 36.17 -7.67
N ALA A 167 17.43 34.98 -7.88
CA ALA A 167 17.61 34.28 -9.15
C ALA A 167 16.62 34.84 -10.16
N GLU A 168 17.14 35.36 -11.25
CA GLU A 168 16.43 35.85 -12.44
C GLU A 168 15.34 34.83 -12.87
N GLU A 169 14.14 35.36 -13.08
CA GLU A 169 13.01 34.65 -13.67
C GLU A 169 13.36 34.24 -15.11
N THR A 170 13.72 33.00 -15.31
CA THR A 170 13.68 32.39 -16.63
C THR A 170 12.31 31.73 -16.82
N ASP A 171 11.63 32.16 -17.86
CA ASP A 171 10.29 31.87 -18.36
C ASP A 171 10.20 30.43 -18.94
N ASP A 172 10.42 29.45 -18.10
CA ASP A 172 9.99 28.06 -18.32
C ASP A 172 9.58 27.52 -16.96
N GLY A 173 8.29 27.20 -16.77
CA GLY A 173 7.62 26.81 -15.53
C GLY A 173 8.26 25.64 -14.75
N GLU A 174 9.55 25.72 -14.47
CA GLU A 174 10.33 24.82 -13.65
C GLU A 174 10.30 25.28 -12.19
N GLU A 175 9.66 24.47 -11.39
CA GLU A 175 9.43 24.54 -9.97
C GLU A 175 10.65 25.03 -9.16
N ALA A 176 10.42 26.02 -8.31
CA ALA A 176 11.37 26.69 -7.41
C ALA A 176 11.90 25.78 -6.28
N GLY A 177 12.55 24.70 -6.61
CA GLY A 177 13.28 23.83 -5.70
C GLY A 177 14.31 23.07 -6.50
N GLY A 178 15.56 23.55 -6.50
CA GLY A 178 16.64 23.00 -7.32
C GLY A 178 16.63 21.47 -7.40
N ILE A 179 16.01 20.92 -8.45
CA ILE A 179 15.96 19.48 -8.73
C ILE A 179 17.38 19.04 -8.99
N SER A 180 17.95 18.22 -8.11
CA SER A 180 19.33 17.74 -8.21
C SER A 180 19.46 16.47 -9.05
N ALA A 181 18.40 15.67 -9.15
CA ALA A 181 18.36 14.47 -9.98
C ALA A 181 16.92 14.09 -10.37
N ARG A 182 16.76 13.64 -11.60
CA ARG A 182 15.53 13.08 -12.15
C ARG A 182 15.79 11.64 -12.57
N ILE A 183 15.04 10.71 -12.01
CA ILE A 183 15.14 9.28 -12.34
C ILE A 183 13.81 8.85 -12.96
N SER A 184 13.85 8.46 -14.23
CA SER A 184 12.72 7.83 -14.92
C SER A 184 12.91 6.32 -14.94
N PHE A 185 11.86 5.57 -14.68
CA PHE A 185 11.91 4.12 -14.62
C PHE A 185 11.31 3.52 -15.89
N SER A 186 12.04 2.58 -16.49
CA SER A 186 11.53 1.85 -17.64
C SER A 186 10.32 1.00 -17.27
N ASN A 187 9.25 1.07 -18.09
CA ASN A 187 8.07 0.24 -17.93
C ASN A 187 8.40 -1.27 -17.98
N LEU A 188 9.48 -1.64 -18.68
CA LEU A 188 9.96 -3.03 -18.74
C LEU A 188 10.54 -3.47 -17.39
N ASN A 189 11.27 -2.60 -16.69
CA ASN A 189 11.77 -2.87 -15.34
C ASN A 189 10.62 -2.98 -14.33
N LEU A 190 9.56 -2.18 -14.50
CA LEU A 190 8.33 -2.28 -13.71
C LEU A 190 7.68 -3.66 -13.88
N VAL A 191 7.52 -4.16 -15.11
CA VAL A 191 6.96 -5.49 -15.37
C VAL A 191 7.84 -6.59 -14.77
N LYS A 192 9.15 -6.49 -14.93
CA LYS A 192 10.11 -7.42 -14.30
C LYS A 192 9.97 -7.41 -12.78
N GLY A 193 9.91 -6.23 -12.16
CA GLY A 193 9.71 -6.06 -10.73
C GLY A 193 8.38 -6.63 -10.25
N ALA A 194 7.30 -6.42 -11.02
CA ALA A 194 5.97 -6.97 -10.73
C ALA A 194 5.95 -8.51 -10.80
N LEU A 195 6.63 -9.11 -11.79
CA LEU A 195 6.79 -10.56 -11.91
C LEU A 195 7.53 -11.18 -10.71
N CYS A 196 8.45 -10.43 -10.11
CA CYS A 196 9.22 -10.90 -8.96
C CYS A 196 8.46 -10.84 -7.62
N GLN A 197 7.26 -10.25 -7.59
CA GLN A 197 6.48 -10.14 -6.34
C GLN A 197 5.83 -11.48 -5.96
N ASN A 198 5.38 -11.53 -4.70
CA ASN A 198 4.67 -12.71 -4.21
C ASN A 198 3.20 -12.70 -4.66
N HIS A 199 2.88 -13.49 -5.67
CA HIS A 199 1.52 -13.60 -6.22
C HIS A 199 0.58 -14.46 -5.37
N LEU A 200 1.10 -15.23 -4.39
CA LEU A 200 0.29 -16.08 -3.52
C LEU A 200 -0.72 -15.29 -2.67
N GLN A 201 -0.46 -14.01 -2.42
CA GLN A 201 -1.45 -13.16 -1.77
C GLN A 201 -2.70 -12.95 -2.64
N GLY A 202 -2.54 -12.91 -3.96
CA GLY A 202 -3.66 -12.82 -4.91
C GLY A 202 -4.55 -14.06 -4.88
N THR A 203 -3.98 -15.26 -4.69
CA THR A 203 -4.75 -16.49 -4.56
C THR A 203 -5.59 -16.49 -3.29
N ALA A 204 -5.05 -16.02 -2.16
CA ALA A 204 -5.81 -15.89 -0.91
C ALA A 204 -7.02 -14.94 -1.06
N VAL A 205 -6.85 -13.81 -1.77
CA VAL A 205 -7.95 -12.87 -2.06
C VAL A 205 -9.01 -13.54 -2.94
N LEU A 206 -8.61 -14.34 -3.94
CA LEU A 206 -9.55 -15.07 -4.77
C LEU A 206 -10.35 -16.09 -3.95
N PHE A 207 -9.69 -16.89 -3.10
CA PHE A 207 -10.40 -17.83 -2.23
C PHE A 207 -11.34 -17.14 -1.26
N ALA A 208 -10.95 -16.00 -0.70
CA ALA A 208 -11.83 -15.19 0.14
C ALA A 208 -13.05 -14.65 -0.64
N ALA A 209 -12.85 -14.22 -1.90
CA ALA A 209 -13.94 -13.78 -2.76
C ALA A 209 -14.89 -14.93 -3.12
N LEU A 210 -14.34 -16.11 -3.47
CA LEU A 210 -15.17 -17.31 -3.72
C LEU A 210 -15.94 -17.74 -2.48
N ALA A 211 -15.31 -17.71 -1.30
CA ALA A 211 -15.99 -18.00 -0.03
C ALA A 211 -17.09 -16.98 0.28
N ALA A 212 -16.87 -15.71 -0.04
CA ALA A 212 -17.88 -14.65 0.12
C ALA A 212 -19.07 -14.86 -0.82
N VAL A 213 -18.82 -15.23 -2.08
CA VAL A 213 -19.87 -15.57 -3.05
C VAL A 213 -20.64 -16.81 -2.59
N PHE A 214 -19.93 -17.86 -2.15
CA PHE A 214 -20.58 -19.06 -1.61
C PHE A 214 -21.43 -18.75 -0.38
N ASN A 215 -20.93 -17.93 0.54
CA ASN A 215 -21.70 -17.45 1.69
C ASN A 215 -22.93 -16.64 1.26
N ALA A 216 -22.79 -15.76 0.27
CA ALA A 216 -23.93 -15.00 -0.26
C ALA A 216 -24.98 -15.93 -0.86
N VAL A 217 -24.57 -16.94 -1.63
CA VAL A 217 -25.50 -17.95 -2.19
C VAL A 217 -26.15 -18.78 -1.08
N SER A 218 -25.40 -19.19 -0.05
CA SER A 218 -25.96 -19.97 1.06
C SER A 218 -26.98 -19.19 1.92
N THR A 219 -26.85 -17.86 1.99
CA THR A 219 -27.86 -17.01 2.66
C THR A 219 -29.16 -16.85 1.85
N MET A 220 -29.15 -17.20 0.56
CA MET A 220 -30.34 -17.17 -0.30
C MET A 220 -31.24 -18.40 -0.14
N GLY A 221 -30.86 -19.37 0.67
CA GLY A 221 -31.59 -20.58 0.98
C GLY A 221 -31.12 -21.83 0.25
N ASP A 222 -31.60 -22.97 0.71
CA ASP A 222 -31.17 -24.31 0.25
C ASP A 222 -31.38 -24.53 -1.24
N TYR A 223 -32.44 -23.96 -1.82
CA TYR A 223 -32.73 -24.02 -3.24
C TYR A 223 -31.63 -23.41 -4.12
N ALA A 224 -31.09 -22.24 -3.74
CA ALA A 224 -30.03 -21.59 -4.48
C ALA A 224 -28.72 -22.38 -4.40
N VAL A 225 -28.43 -22.94 -3.22
CA VAL A 225 -27.27 -23.79 -3.00
C VAL A 225 -27.36 -25.07 -3.83
N GLU A 226 -28.52 -25.76 -3.81
CA GLU A 226 -28.76 -26.99 -4.54
C GLU A 226 -28.67 -26.76 -6.07
N HIS A 227 -29.20 -25.62 -6.55
CA HIS A 227 -29.11 -25.25 -7.97
C HIS A 227 -27.69 -24.99 -8.42
N VAL A 228 -26.90 -24.23 -7.65
CA VAL A 228 -25.48 -23.95 -7.96
C VAL A 228 -24.65 -25.23 -7.86
N ILE A 229 -24.83 -26.03 -6.81
CA ILE A 229 -24.11 -27.29 -6.64
C ILE A 229 -24.53 -28.31 -7.72
N GLY A 230 -25.82 -28.40 -8.04
CA GLY A 230 -26.34 -29.23 -9.11
C GLY A 230 -25.80 -28.83 -10.50
N TYR A 231 -25.77 -27.55 -10.81
CA TYR A 231 -25.20 -27.02 -12.06
C TYR A 231 -23.69 -27.31 -12.14
N VAL A 232 -22.95 -27.06 -11.08
CA VAL A 232 -21.52 -27.36 -11.01
C VAL A 232 -21.29 -28.88 -11.06
N GLY A 233 -22.08 -29.66 -10.36
CA GLY A 233 -21.97 -31.12 -10.31
C GLY A 233 -22.25 -31.80 -11.66
N THR A 234 -23.29 -31.35 -12.39
CA THR A 234 -23.61 -31.89 -13.72
C THR A 234 -22.56 -31.51 -14.77
N HIS A 235 -21.99 -30.31 -14.70
CA HIS A 235 -20.97 -29.89 -15.65
C HIS A 235 -19.56 -30.35 -15.22
N ALA A 236 -19.24 -30.40 -13.94
CA ALA A 236 -17.99 -30.97 -13.44
C ALA A 236 -17.93 -32.49 -13.58
N GLY A 237 -19.06 -33.20 -13.49
CA GLY A 237 -19.12 -34.65 -13.71
C GLY A 237 -18.81 -35.09 -15.13
N SER A 238 -18.97 -34.21 -16.12
CA SER A 238 -18.53 -34.40 -17.51
C SER A 238 -17.05 -34.03 -17.74
N MET A 239 -16.42 -33.33 -16.79
CA MET A 239 -15.01 -32.96 -16.84
C MET A 239 -14.13 -34.16 -16.45
N SER A 240 -12.98 -34.29 -17.08
CA SER A 240 -12.04 -35.37 -16.84
C SER A 240 -11.72 -35.59 -15.37
N SER A 241 -11.89 -36.78 -14.87
CA SER A 241 -11.49 -37.19 -13.51
C SER A 241 -9.96 -37.34 -13.37
N SER A 242 -9.21 -37.06 -14.41
CA SER A 242 -7.73 -37.17 -14.43
C SER A 242 -7.11 -36.07 -13.50
N PRO A 243 -6.20 -36.46 -12.59
CA PRO A 243 -5.46 -35.50 -11.77
C PRO A 243 -4.70 -34.44 -12.58
N SER A 244 -4.22 -34.80 -13.77
CA SER A 244 -3.51 -33.90 -14.71
C SER A 244 -4.40 -32.75 -15.18
N PHE A 245 -5.69 -33.00 -15.41
CA PHE A 245 -6.67 -31.95 -15.76
C PHE A 245 -6.78 -30.90 -14.66
N TRP A 246 -6.95 -31.32 -13.40
CA TRP A 246 -7.08 -30.39 -12.27
C TRP A 246 -5.80 -29.62 -11.99
N ILE A 247 -4.63 -30.25 -12.20
CA ILE A 247 -3.34 -29.55 -12.15
C ILE A 247 -3.28 -28.47 -13.23
N ALA A 248 -3.68 -28.79 -14.47
CA ALA A 248 -3.71 -27.82 -15.57
C ALA A 248 -4.65 -26.64 -15.26
N VAL A 249 -5.85 -26.90 -14.73
CA VAL A 249 -6.82 -25.87 -14.31
C VAL A 249 -6.20 -24.98 -13.20
N ALA A 250 -5.54 -25.56 -12.21
CA ALA A 250 -4.90 -24.80 -11.14
C ALA A 250 -3.75 -23.92 -11.68
N VAL A 251 -2.95 -24.42 -12.62
CA VAL A 251 -1.88 -23.65 -13.28
C VAL A 251 -2.46 -22.50 -14.10
N VAL A 252 -3.48 -22.73 -14.90
CA VAL A 252 -4.15 -21.68 -15.69
C VAL A 252 -4.72 -20.61 -14.77
N LEU A 253 -5.42 -21.01 -13.70
CA LEU A 253 -5.99 -20.08 -12.72
C LEU A 253 -4.89 -19.23 -12.05
N TYR A 254 -3.79 -19.85 -11.67
CA TYR A 254 -2.62 -19.15 -11.12
C TYR A 254 -2.04 -18.13 -12.11
N LEU A 255 -1.89 -18.50 -13.38
CA LEU A 255 -1.40 -17.61 -14.43
C LEU A 255 -2.34 -16.40 -14.63
N VAL A 256 -3.64 -16.62 -14.62
CA VAL A 256 -4.64 -15.53 -14.71
C VAL A 256 -4.50 -14.57 -13.53
N ILE A 257 -4.41 -15.09 -12.29
CA ILE A 257 -4.21 -14.28 -11.09
C ILE A 257 -2.90 -13.48 -11.18
N MET A 258 -1.83 -14.13 -11.60
CA MET A 258 -0.54 -13.48 -11.80
C MET A 258 -0.63 -12.35 -12.83
N LEU A 259 -1.29 -12.58 -13.95
CA LEU A 259 -1.47 -11.60 -15.02
C LEU A 259 -2.31 -10.39 -14.55
N MET A 260 -3.40 -10.66 -13.82
CA MET A 260 -4.23 -9.62 -13.20
C MET A 260 -3.43 -8.78 -12.19
N TRP A 261 -2.57 -9.41 -11.40
CA TRP A 261 -1.70 -8.71 -10.44
C TRP A 261 -0.69 -7.83 -11.15
N ILE A 262 -0.01 -8.36 -12.17
CA ILE A 262 0.95 -7.60 -12.99
C ILE A 262 0.25 -6.42 -13.66
N GLY A 263 -0.94 -6.65 -14.24
CA GLY A 263 -1.76 -5.59 -14.84
C GLY A 263 -2.11 -4.50 -13.83
N LYS A 264 -2.53 -4.87 -12.61
CA LYS A 264 -2.81 -3.92 -11.52
C LYS A 264 -1.58 -3.09 -11.15
N VAL A 265 -0.41 -3.72 -10.99
CA VAL A 265 0.84 -3.04 -10.68
C VAL A 265 1.25 -2.12 -11.82
N PHE A 266 1.16 -2.61 -13.06
CA PHE A 266 1.47 -1.83 -14.26
C PHE A 266 0.58 -0.59 -14.38
N LEU A 267 -0.74 -0.72 -14.26
CA LEU A 267 -1.67 0.41 -14.34
C LEU A 267 -1.42 1.46 -13.24
N ARG A 268 -1.00 1.02 -12.06
CA ARG A 268 -0.75 1.90 -10.91
C ARG A 268 0.58 2.64 -10.99
N TYR A 269 1.63 2.00 -11.50
CA TYR A 269 2.99 2.53 -11.48
C TYR A 269 3.54 2.83 -12.89
N TYR A 270 2.67 2.87 -13.88
CA TYR A 270 3.04 3.22 -15.25
C TYR A 270 3.69 4.61 -15.29
N ASP A 271 4.71 4.75 -16.15
CA ASP A 271 5.44 6.01 -16.35
C ASP A 271 5.90 6.63 -15.02
N MET A 272 6.56 5.80 -14.22
CA MET A 272 7.04 6.16 -12.90
C MET A 272 8.25 7.07 -13.01
N GLU A 273 8.15 8.25 -12.40
CA GLU A 273 9.17 9.25 -12.34
C GLU A 273 9.44 9.69 -10.91
N VAL A 274 10.71 9.85 -10.56
CA VAL A 274 11.13 10.37 -9.27
C VAL A 274 12.04 11.55 -9.49
N ARG A 275 11.67 12.71 -8.92
CA ARG A 275 12.48 13.91 -8.90
C ARG A 275 13.01 14.12 -7.48
N MET A 276 14.32 14.23 -7.34
CA MET A 276 15.01 14.43 -6.08
C MET A 276 15.59 15.83 -6.04
N GLY A 277 15.11 16.65 -5.10
CA GLY A 277 15.66 17.96 -4.77
C GLY A 277 16.44 17.94 -3.46
N ARG A 278 17.04 19.07 -3.05
CA ARG A 278 17.84 19.17 -1.82
C ARG A 278 17.05 18.84 -0.54
N GLY A 279 15.75 19.08 -0.50
CA GLY A 279 14.90 18.81 0.68
C GLY A 279 13.60 18.09 0.34
N LEU A 280 13.34 17.83 -0.94
CA LEU A 280 12.05 17.30 -1.41
C LEU A 280 12.27 16.15 -2.39
N LEU A 281 11.44 15.10 -2.25
CA LEU A 281 11.32 14.02 -3.21
C LEU A 281 9.90 14.03 -3.77
N VAL A 282 9.78 14.11 -5.08
CA VAL A 282 8.49 14.03 -5.78
C VAL A 282 8.43 12.72 -6.54
N PHE A 283 7.42 11.93 -6.26
CA PHE A 283 7.16 10.65 -6.90
C PHE A 283 5.87 10.73 -7.70
N GLU A 284 5.94 10.53 -9.00
CA GLU A 284 4.79 10.53 -9.90
C GLU A 284 4.65 9.19 -10.61
N SER A 285 3.41 8.68 -10.72
CA SER A 285 3.12 7.43 -11.43
C SER A 285 1.64 7.28 -11.76
N GLY A 286 1.33 6.42 -12.71
CA GLY A 286 0.01 5.90 -12.97
C GLY A 286 -0.56 6.22 -14.35
N LEU A 287 -1.14 5.19 -15.00
CA LEU A 287 -1.76 5.28 -16.32
C LEU A 287 -3.20 5.81 -16.24
N LEU A 288 -4.05 5.14 -15.48
CA LEU A 288 -5.47 5.49 -15.36
C LEU A 288 -5.70 6.57 -14.31
N ALA A 289 -4.95 6.54 -13.22
CA ALA A 289 -4.98 7.54 -12.17
C ALA A 289 -3.54 7.97 -11.89
N ARG A 290 -3.19 9.18 -12.30
CA ARG A 290 -1.88 9.75 -11.97
C ARG A 290 -1.88 10.15 -10.51
N THR A 291 -0.89 9.68 -9.78
CA THR A 291 -0.65 10.03 -8.38
C THR A 291 0.69 10.73 -8.28
N SER A 292 0.72 11.87 -7.60
CA SER A 292 1.95 12.56 -7.26
C SER A 292 2.04 12.64 -5.74
N ASN A 293 3.12 12.13 -5.19
CA ASN A 293 3.42 12.15 -3.76
C ASN A 293 4.67 12.98 -3.55
N ARG A 294 4.58 14.00 -2.70
CA ARG A 294 5.69 14.88 -2.34
C ARG A 294 6.12 14.57 -0.91
N PHE A 295 7.39 14.24 -0.73
CA PHE A 295 7.98 13.84 0.54
C PHE A 295 9.10 14.78 0.92
N ARG A 296 9.07 15.28 2.13
CA ARG A 296 10.20 16.01 2.70
C ARG A 296 11.28 15.04 3.17
N HIS A 297 12.52 15.39 2.93
CA HIS A 297 13.70 14.60 3.33
C HIS A 297 13.73 14.28 4.83
N ASP A 298 13.37 15.26 5.68
CA ASP A 298 13.34 15.15 7.13
C ASP A 298 12.20 14.25 7.66
N LYS A 299 11.18 13.99 6.85
CA LYS A 299 10.01 13.16 7.23
C LYS A 299 10.14 11.69 6.82
N VAL A 300 11.16 11.35 6.04
CA VAL A 300 11.43 9.94 5.69
C VAL A 300 12.08 9.26 6.89
N CYS A 301 11.39 8.29 7.48
CA CYS A 301 11.88 7.57 8.67
C CYS A 301 12.76 6.37 8.33
N THR A 302 12.45 5.68 7.24
CA THR A 302 13.16 4.45 6.86
C THR A 302 13.17 4.26 5.37
N VAL A 303 14.30 3.84 4.84
CA VAL A 303 14.42 3.35 3.46
C VAL A 303 14.69 1.85 3.49
N CYS A 304 13.80 1.07 2.90
CA CYS A 304 13.92 -0.38 2.81
C CYS A 304 14.29 -0.79 1.38
N VAL A 305 15.38 -1.50 1.22
CA VAL A 305 15.79 -2.11 -0.04
C VAL A 305 15.54 -3.61 0.04
N LYS A 306 14.61 -4.10 -0.77
CA LYS A 306 14.25 -5.50 -0.84
C LYS A 306 14.74 -6.11 -2.15
N ARG A 307 15.37 -7.27 -2.08
CA ARG A 307 15.83 -8.04 -3.22
C ARG A 307 15.40 -9.50 -3.12
N ASN A 308 14.52 -9.94 -4.00
CA ASN A 308 14.16 -11.34 -4.14
C ASN A 308 15.22 -12.08 -4.98
N PHE A 309 15.18 -13.40 -4.99
CA PHE A 309 16.09 -14.21 -5.80
C PHE A 309 16.03 -13.84 -7.29
N LEU A 310 14.83 -13.64 -7.83
CA LEU A 310 14.62 -13.23 -9.22
C LEU A 310 15.10 -11.81 -9.48
N GLU A 311 14.82 -10.87 -8.58
CA GLU A 311 15.29 -9.48 -8.66
C GLU A 311 16.83 -9.43 -8.67
N LYS A 312 17.49 -10.23 -7.84
CA LYS A 312 18.97 -10.33 -7.84
C LYS A 312 19.51 -10.78 -9.18
N ARG A 313 18.85 -11.79 -9.82
CA ARG A 313 19.28 -12.30 -11.12
C ARG A 313 19.06 -11.30 -12.26
N MET A 314 18.09 -10.38 -12.09
CA MET A 314 17.76 -9.34 -13.06
C MET A 314 18.39 -7.97 -12.71
N ASN A 315 19.30 -7.92 -11.75
CA ASN A 315 19.93 -6.70 -11.23
C ASN A 315 18.94 -5.62 -10.78
N GLY A 316 17.76 -6.05 -10.32
CA GLY A 316 16.71 -5.17 -9.81
C GLY A 316 16.59 -5.23 -8.30
N SER A 317 15.89 -4.25 -7.75
CA SER A 317 15.49 -4.20 -6.36
C SER A 317 14.14 -3.50 -6.23
N THR A 318 13.44 -3.77 -5.14
CA THR A 318 12.26 -2.99 -4.75
C THR A 318 12.67 -2.05 -3.63
N VAL A 319 12.60 -0.74 -3.88
CA VAL A 319 12.86 0.30 -2.87
C VAL A 319 11.54 0.74 -2.26
N MET A 320 11.48 0.80 -0.92
CA MET A 320 10.33 1.31 -0.19
C MET A 320 10.76 2.44 0.73
N LEU A 321 10.15 3.60 0.55
CA LEU A 321 10.33 4.77 1.39
C LEU A 321 9.17 4.82 2.38
N ARG A 322 9.48 4.87 3.68
CA ARG A 322 8.48 4.94 4.75
C ARG A 322 8.58 6.27 5.46
N GLN A 323 7.42 6.86 5.69
CA GLN A 323 7.27 8.07 6.48
C GLN A 323 6.80 7.77 7.90
N ALA A 324 6.82 8.80 8.75
CA ALA A 324 6.13 8.77 10.03
C ALA A 324 4.64 8.45 9.82
N LEU A 325 4.13 7.48 10.57
CA LEU A 325 2.74 7.03 10.50
C LEU A 325 1.90 7.76 11.56
N ASN A 326 0.67 8.09 11.18
CA ASN A 326 -0.36 8.41 12.16
C ASN A 326 -0.91 7.11 12.77
N ALA A 327 -1.31 7.15 14.03
CA ALA A 327 -1.82 5.98 14.77
C ALA A 327 -3.03 5.29 14.09
N SER A 328 -3.77 6.01 13.23
CA SER A 328 -4.92 5.49 12.46
C SER A 328 -4.55 4.81 11.13
N ASP A 329 -3.32 5.00 10.62
CA ASP A 329 -2.93 4.64 9.25
C ASP A 329 -2.14 3.33 9.14
N GLU A 330 -2.18 2.49 10.16
CA GLU A 330 -1.49 1.18 10.16
C GLU A 330 -1.86 0.28 8.96
N LYS A 331 -2.99 0.55 8.29
CA LYS A 331 -3.49 -0.23 7.14
C LYS A 331 -3.28 0.42 5.77
N ASN A 332 -3.10 1.73 5.69
CA ASN A 332 -3.02 2.46 4.40
C ASN A 332 -1.63 3.06 4.13
N GLY A 333 -0.60 2.43 4.67
CA GLY A 333 0.81 2.84 4.60
C GLY A 333 1.14 3.90 3.54
N THR A 334 1.62 5.01 4.00
CA THR A 334 2.20 6.12 3.22
C THR A 334 3.44 5.70 2.43
N ASP A 335 3.64 4.40 2.27
CA ASP A 335 4.82 3.83 1.66
C ASP A 335 4.81 4.05 0.14
N VAL A 336 5.84 4.71 -0.36
CA VAL A 336 6.15 4.69 -1.79
C VAL A 336 6.95 3.44 -2.10
N LYS A 337 6.47 2.65 -3.05
CA LYS A 337 7.13 1.42 -3.51
C LYS A 337 7.56 1.58 -4.95
N ILE A 338 8.85 1.42 -5.18
CA ILE A 338 9.49 1.50 -6.48
C ILE A 338 9.94 0.11 -6.86
N TYR A 339 9.25 -0.51 -7.81
CA TYR A 339 9.51 -1.87 -8.26
C TYR A 339 10.56 -1.92 -9.36
N GLY A 340 11.44 -2.92 -9.32
CA GLY A 340 12.43 -3.16 -10.36
C GLY A 340 13.49 -2.06 -10.48
N SER A 341 13.72 -1.29 -9.41
CA SER A 341 14.70 -0.22 -9.38
C SER A 341 16.12 -0.78 -9.43
N ASP A 342 16.93 -0.24 -10.30
CA ASP A 342 18.40 -0.37 -10.35
C ASP A 342 19.09 0.77 -9.58
N SER A 343 18.34 1.82 -9.23
CA SER A 343 18.83 3.07 -8.63
C SER A 343 18.68 3.10 -7.09
N ALA A 344 18.73 1.95 -6.42
CA ALA A 344 18.62 1.90 -4.95
C ALA A 344 19.73 2.72 -4.25
N ALA A 345 20.93 2.77 -4.86
CA ALA A 345 22.05 3.54 -4.36
C ALA A 345 21.81 5.05 -4.43
N ASP A 346 21.12 5.53 -5.48
CA ASP A 346 20.81 6.94 -5.64
C ASP A 346 19.82 7.43 -4.57
N PHE A 347 18.81 6.61 -4.23
CA PHE A 347 17.88 6.91 -3.13
C PHE A 347 18.57 6.95 -1.78
N LEU A 348 19.46 6.00 -1.53
CA LEU A 348 20.23 5.96 -0.28
C LEU A 348 21.21 7.13 -0.22
N GLY A 349 21.89 7.45 -1.33
CA GLY A 349 22.78 8.61 -1.44
C GLY A 349 22.05 9.94 -1.26
N TRP A 350 20.83 10.07 -1.78
CA TRP A 350 20.00 11.23 -1.55
C TRP A 350 19.60 11.39 -0.07
N TRP A 351 19.27 10.28 0.59
CA TRP A 351 18.74 10.32 1.96
C TRP A 351 19.81 10.31 3.04
N LEU A 352 20.85 9.46 2.90
CA LEU A 352 21.93 9.28 3.90
C LEU A 352 23.17 10.16 3.61
N GLY A 353 23.28 10.69 2.39
CA GLY A 353 24.49 11.32 1.91
C GLY A 353 25.25 10.43 0.91
N LYS A 354 26.01 11.05 0.01
CA LYS A 354 26.72 10.33 -1.09
C LYS A 354 27.72 9.29 -0.57
N ASP A 355 28.32 9.54 0.59
CA ASP A 355 29.36 8.70 1.17
C ASP A 355 28.84 7.62 2.12
N TYR A 356 27.52 7.37 2.16
CA TYR A 356 26.90 6.40 3.08
C TYR A 356 27.53 5.00 3.01
N GLY A 357 28.03 4.59 1.83
CA GLY A 357 28.68 3.29 1.63
C GLY A 357 30.05 3.17 2.31
N ALA A 358 30.75 4.30 2.47
CA ALA A 358 32.07 4.36 3.09
C ALA A 358 32.02 4.46 4.62
N SER A 359 30.85 4.72 5.22
CA SER A 359 30.70 4.81 6.68
C SER A 359 31.17 3.53 7.37
N PRO A 360 32.10 3.63 8.35
CA PRO A 360 32.66 2.47 9.03
C PRO A 360 31.59 1.70 9.82
N GLU A 361 31.79 0.40 9.94
CA GLU A 361 30.97 -0.46 10.80
C GLU A 361 31.51 -0.37 12.24
N ILE A 362 30.66 0.12 13.17
CA ILE A 362 31.03 0.28 14.57
C ILE A 362 30.80 -1.03 15.33
N ALA A 363 29.61 -1.61 15.16
CA ALA A 363 29.22 -2.86 15.79
C ALA A 363 28.23 -3.64 14.91
N SER A 364 28.23 -4.96 15.06
CA SER A 364 27.25 -5.80 14.40
C SER A 364 26.85 -7.01 15.24
N ALA A 365 25.56 -7.36 15.22
CA ALA A 365 25.05 -8.56 15.86
C ALA A 365 24.24 -9.41 14.87
N ARG A 366 24.41 -10.72 14.95
CA ARG A 366 23.75 -11.69 14.08
C ARG A 366 22.77 -12.58 14.86
N SER A 367 21.66 -12.88 14.22
CA SER A 367 20.66 -13.79 14.79
C SER A 367 21.19 -15.23 14.85
N GLY A 368 20.86 -15.91 15.92
CA GLY A 368 21.21 -17.32 16.11
C GLY A 368 20.09 -18.27 15.68
N TYR A 369 20.36 -19.58 15.83
CA TYR A 369 19.44 -20.65 15.40
C TYR A 369 18.07 -20.61 16.10
N GLY A 370 17.92 -19.95 17.25
CA GLY A 370 16.61 -19.72 17.88
C GLY A 370 15.62 -18.99 16.96
N LEU A 371 16.11 -18.17 16.02
CA LEU A 371 15.28 -17.54 15.00
C LEU A 371 14.72 -18.58 14.02
N MET A 372 15.52 -19.61 13.65
CA MET A 372 15.06 -20.69 12.77
C MET A 372 13.84 -21.41 13.35
N VAL A 373 13.92 -21.77 14.62
CA VAL A 373 12.79 -22.41 15.32
C VAL A 373 11.55 -21.49 15.25
N HIS A 374 11.72 -20.21 15.61
CA HIS A 374 10.61 -19.26 15.61
C HIS A 374 9.97 -19.06 14.23
N VAL A 375 10.73 -19.10 13.15
CA VAL A 375 10.23 -18.93 11.78
C VAL A 375 9.62 -20.22 11.23
N ALA A 376 10.17 -21.37 11.59
CA ALA A 376 9.77 -22.66 11.02
C ALA A 376 8.58 -23.31 11.74
N TRP A 377 8.47 -23.14 13.09
CA TRP A 377 7.53 -23.88 13.92
C TRP A 377 6.05 -23.79 13.47
N PRO A 378 5.50 -22.63 13.01
CA PRO A 378 4.09 -22.60 12.61
C PRO A 378 3.81 -23.47 11.38
N GLY A 379 4.76 -23.45 10.42
CA GLY A 379 4.65 -24.28 9.21
C GLY A 379 4.83 -25.77 9.52
N LEU A 380 5.72 -26.09 10.47
CA LEU A 380 5.92 -27.47 10.90
C LEU A 380 4.70 -27.99 11.64
N LEU A 381 4.09 -27.21 12.51
CA LEU A 381 2.83 -27.60 13.18
C LEU A 381 1.70 -27.83 12.20
N LEU A 382 1.56 -26.94 11.20
CA LEU A 382 0.55 -27.12 10.15
C LEU A 382 0.78 -28.41 9.38
N ALA A 383 2.01 -28.69 8.96
CA ALA A 383 2.36 -29.93 8.27
C ALA A 383 2.02 -31.16 9.13
N LEU A 384 2.34 -31.12 10.42
CA LEU A 384 2.05 -32.20 11.35
C LEU A 384 0.55 -32.41 11.56
N ALA A 385 -0.21 -31.32 11.72
CA ALA A 385 -1.67 -31.37 11.86
C ALA A 385 -2.33 -31.95 10.60
N VAL A 386 -1.92 -31.52 9.40
CA VAL A 386 -2.42 -32.06 8.14
C VAL A 386 -2.06 -33.53 7.99
N SER A 387 -0.83 -33.93 8.35
CA SER A 387 -0.42 -35.35 8.34
C SER A 387 -1.26 -36.19 9.29
N ALA A 388 -1.57 -35.68 10.47
CA ALA A 388 -2.44 -36.40 11.45
C ALA A 388 -3.87 -36.59 10.92
N VAL A 389 -4.45 -35.57 10.28
CA VAL A 389 -5.76 -35.66 9.64
C VAL A 389 -5.76 -36.65 8.49
N LEU A 390 -4.74 -36.65 7.63
CA LEU A 390 -4.62 -37.59 6.53
C LEU A 390 -4.46 -39.05 7.03
N ALA A 391 -3.71 -39.23 8.11
CA ALA A 391 -3.58 -40.54 8.76
C ALA A 391 -4.91 -41.01 9.37
N TRP A 392 -5.65 -40.10 10.02
CA TRP A 392 -7.00 -40.40 10.56
C TRP A 392 -7.97 -40.82 9.45
N CYS A 393 -7.92 -40.16 8.30
CA CYS A 393 -8.73 -40.52 7.15
C CYS A 393 -8.20 -41.73 6.37
N SER A 394 -7.14 -42.41 6.83
CA SER A 394 -6.49 -43.57 6.17
C SER A 394 -5.90 -43.23 4.79
N LEU A 395 -5.62 -41.93 4.51
CA LEU A 395 -5.05 -41.44 3.26
C LEU A 395 -3.52 -41.39 3.31
N TYR A 396 -2.87 -42.50 3.65
CA TYR A 396 -1.43 -42.58 3.93
C TYR A 396 -0.53 -42.15 2.75
N ALA A 397 -0.95 -42.42 1.51
CA ALA A 397 -0.19 -42.01 0.31
C ALA A 397 -0.05 -40.48 0.21
N TRP A 398 -1.01 -39.73 0.73
CA TRP A 398 -1.03 -38.26 0.67
C TRP A 398 -0.15 -37.59 1.75
N ILE A 399 0.34 -38.34 2.75
CA ILE A 399 1.25 -37.81 3.79
C ILE A 399 2.59 -37.36 3.18
N ALA A 400 2.95 -37.82 2.01
CA ALA A 400 4.12 -37.35 1.27
C ALA A 400 4.04 -35.85 0.99
N LEU A 401 2.85 -35.26 0.78
CA LEU A 401 2.69 -33.82 0.49
C LEU A 401 3.10 -32.93 1.66
N PRO A 402 2.53 -33.08 2.88
CA PRO A 402 2.98 -32.30 4.03
C PRO A 402 4.44 -32.59 4.42
N ALA A 403 4.96 -33.80 4.16
CA ALA A 403 6.37 -34.10 4.36
C ALA A 403 7.29 -33.27 3.44
N VAL A 404 6.95 -33.17 2.16
CA VAL A 404 7.65 -32.29 1.21
C VAL A 404 7.47 -30.82 1.58
N TYR A 405 6.27 -30.43 2.01
CA TYR A 405 6.00 -29.05 2.44
C TYR A 405 6.90 -28.63 3.62
N MET A 406 7.31 -29.54 4.52
CA MET A 406 8.22 -29.21 5.65
C MET A 406 9.54 -28.58 5.18
N LEU A 407 10.00 -28.86 3.97
CA LEU A 407 11.22 -28.25 3.42
C LEU A 407 11.11 -26.75 3.28
N ILE A 408 9.89 -26.21 3.05
CA ILE A 408 9.65 -24.77 2.88
C ILE A 408 9.88 -24.01 4.18
N PRO A 409 9.23 -24.30 5.33
CA PRO A 409 9.47 -23.60 6.58
C PRO A 409 10.90 -23.78 7.11
N LEU A 410 11.51 -24.94 6.89
CA LEU A 410 12.89 -25.20 7.29
C LEU A 410 13.88 -24.33 6.49
N SER A 411 13.74 -24.28 5.16
CA SER A 411 14.57 -23.42 4.31
C SER A 411 14.38 -21.94 4.62
N ARG A 412 13.13 -21.50 4.90
CA ARG A 412 12.84 -20.12 5.36
C ARG A 412 13.53 -19.79 6.66
N GLY A 413 13.50 -20.70 7.64
CA GLY A 413 14.16 -20.53 8.93
C GLY A 413 15.68 -20.45 8.80
N PHE A 414 16.26 -21.32 7.99
CA PHE A 414 17.71 -21.33 7.73
C PHE A 414 18.19 -20.04 7.04
N LEU A 415 17.47 -19.59 6.00
CA LEU A 415 17.79 -18.33 5.32
C LEU A 415 17.59 -17.13 6.22
N ALA A 416 16.57 -17.13 7.09
CA ALA A 416 16.35 -16.06 8.06
C ALA A 416 17.53 -15.89 9.00
N VAL A 417 18.10 -16.98 9.53
CA VAL A 417 19.28 -16.93 10.40
C VAL A 417 20.49 -16.34 9.68
N ARG A 418 20.71 -16.75 8.43
CA ARG A 418 21.85 -16.26 7.64
C ARG A 418 21.77 -14.78 7.28
N ARG A 419 20.56 -14.25 7.12
CA ARG A 419 20.31 -12.89 6.61
C ARG A 419 19.98 -11.89 7.71
N SER A 420 19.53 -12.35 8.87
CA SER A 420 19.12 -11.48 9.96
C SER A 420 20.33 -10.97 10.74
N ARG A 421 20.56 -9.66 10.65
CA ARG A 421 21.63 -8.95 11.37
C ARG A 421 21.24 -7.51 11.62
N VAL A 422 21.82 -6.93 12.66
CA VAL A 422 21.82 -5.48 12.90
C VAL A 422 23.26 -5.01 12.77
N THR A 423 23.47 -3.90 12.07
CA THR A 423 24.79 -3.30 11.93
C THR A 423 24.67 -1.82 12.24
N LEU A 424 25.44 -1.36 13.21
CA LEU A 424 25.61 0.05 13.51
C LEU A 424 26.70 0.63 12.63
N LYS A 425 26.39 1.72 11.98
CA LYS A 425 27.32 2.57 11.25
C LYS A 425 27.40 3.94 11.92
N GLU A 426 28.29 4.80 11.50
CA GLU A 426 28.52 6.10 12.14
C GLU A 426 27.25 6.95 12.18
N ASP A 427 26.49 7.05 11.08
CA ASP A 427 25.34 7.96 10.95
C ASP A 427 23.99 7.23 10.99
N TYR A 428 23.96 5.91 10.83
CA TYR A 428 22.74 5.16 10.68
C TYR A 428 22.88 3.70 11.13
N VAL A 429 21.74 3.08 11.40
CA VAL A 429 21.66 1.64 11.68
C VAL A 429 21.02 0.91 10.50
N THR A 430 21.57 -0.26 10.17
CA THR A 430 20.94 -1.17 9.20
C THR A 430 20.36 -2.37 9.92
N VAL A 431 19.09 -2.64 9.65
CA VAL A 431 18.41 -3.86 10.11
C VAL A 431 18.13 -4.72 8.90
N SER A 432 18.93 -5.78 8.76
CA SER A 432 18.70 -6.77 7.71
C SER A 432 17.83 -7.88 8.25
N ASP A 433 16.73 -8.13 7.57
CA ASP A 433 15.88 -9.29 7.81
C ASP A 433 15.56 -9.91 6.45
N GLY A 434 15.22 -11.15 6.45
CA GLY A 434 14.84 -11.76 5.18
C GLY A 434 14.73 -13.26 5.34
N LYS A 435 13.76 -13.79 4.61
CA LYS A 435 13.54 -15.24 4.51
C LYS A 435 13.99 -15.68 3.12
N PHE A 436 13.10 -15.63 2.14
CA PHE A 436 13.48 -15.86 0.73
C PHE A 436 13.98 -14.59 0.04
N ALA A 437 13.50 -13.41 0.45
CA ALA A 437 14.01 -12.13 -0.01
C ALA A 437 15.04 -11.56 0.99
N ASP A 438 16.01 -10.82 0.52
CA ASP A 438 16.87 -10.00 1.35
C ASP A 438 16.18 -8.65 1.53
N ASN A 439 15.91 -8.27 2.76
CA ASN A 439 15.42 -6.95 3.12
C ASN A 439 16.50 -6.26 3.94
N CYS A 440 16.87 -5.06 3.55
CA CYS A 440 17.76 -4.20 4.30
C CYS A 440 17.04 -2.89 4.59
N ASN A 441 16.81 -2.62 5.86
CA ASN A 441 16.18 -1.40 6.33
C ASN A 441 17.27 -0.46 6.84
N TYR A 442 17.34 0.74 6.28
CA TYR A 442 18.25 1.80 6.67
C TYR A 442 17.49 2.78 7.55
N ILE A 443 18.04 3.15 8.68
CA ILE A 443 17.38 3.97 9.70
C ILE A 443 18.40 4.98 10.24
N LYS A 444 18.12 6.28 10.12
CA LYS A 444 18.96 7.32 10.78
C LYS A 444 18.76 7.26 12.29
N TYR A 445 19.80 7.52 13.05
CA TYR A 445 19.70 7.56 14.52
C TYR A 445 18.67 8.59 15.01
N SER A 446 18.55 9.73 14.32
CA SER A 446 17.54 10.75 14.63
C SER A 446 16.09 10.25 14.53
N ASN A 447 15.84 9.15 13.80
CA ASN A 447 14.51 8.58 13.60
C ASN A 447 14.22 7.40 14.55
N VAL A 448 15.19 6.98 15.37
CA VAL A 448 15.00 5.92 16.37
C VAL A 448 14.39 6.54 17.62
N GLU A 449 13.17 6.14 17.96
CA GLU A 449 12.46 6.62 19.14
C GLU A 449 12.64 5.72 20.34
N VAL A 450 12.62 4.41 20.13
CA VAL A 450 12.69 3.43 21.22
C VAL A 450 13.56 2.25 20.84
N VAL A 451 14.49 1.92 21.72
CA VAL A 451 15.29 0.69 21.70
C VAL A 451 14.90 -0.15 22.91
N ARG A 452 14.47 -1.38 22.68
CA ARG A 452 14.12 -2.32 23.76
C ARG A 452 14.86 -3.63 23.59
N LEU A 453 15.58 -4.03 24.64
CA LEU A 453 16.11 -5.37 24.79
C LEU A 453 15.10 -6.19 25.62
N VAL A 454 14.61 -7.27 25.05
CA VAL A 454 13.65 -8.15 25.70
C VAL A 454 14.33 -9.48 26.00
N SER A 455 14.45 -9.79 27.29
CA SER A 455 14.93 -11.06 27.80
C SER A 455 13.73 -12.00 28.02
N THR A 456 13.96 -13.29 27.86
CA THR A 456 12.98 -14.35 28.14
C THR A 456 13.46 -15.16 29.36
N PRO A 457 12.59 -15.94 30.03
CA PRO A 457 13.03 -16.84 31.11
C PRO A 457 14.14 -17.83 30.72
N PHE A 458 14.33 -18.04 29.41
CA PHE A 458 15.38 -18.90 28.86
C PHE A 458 16.68 -18.15 28.54
N THR A 459 16.71 -16.80 28.64
CA THR A 459 17.91 -15.98 28.39
C THR A 459 19.11 -16.40 29.23
N PRO A 460 18.99 -16.72 30.54
CA PRO A 460 20.12 -17.15 31.33
C PRO A 460 20.81 -18.42 30.81
N TYR A 461 20.03 -19.32 30.17
CA TYR A 461 20.55 -20.57 29.63
C TYR A 461 21.18 -20.39 28.24
N PHE A 462 20.54 -19.60 27.36
CA PHE A 462 20.97 -19.50 25.97
C PHE A 462 21.75 -18.22 25.68
N ARG A 463 21.77 -17.25 26.58
CA ARG A 463 22.37 -15.91 26.42
C ARG A 463 21.91 -15.23 25.14
N ARG A 464 20.60 -15.31 24.88
CA ARG A 464 19.96 -14.76 23.70
C ARG A 464 18.85 -13.81 24.06
N VAL A 465 18.85 -12.65 23.40
CA VAL A 465 17.88 -11.58 23.60
C VAL A 465 17.18 -11.23 22.31
N LYS A 466 16.09 -10.49 22.43
CA LYS A 466 15.35 -9.91 21.33
C LYS A 466 15.54 -8.39 21.37
N LEU A 467 16.01 -7.83 20.28
CA LEU A 467 16.12 -6.38 20.07
C LEU A 467 14.88 -5.89 19.32
N ILE A 468 14.26 -4.83 19.82
CA ILE A 468 13.17 -4.10 19.18
C ILE A 468 13.62 -2.66 18.98
N LEU A 469 13.67 -2.24 17.72
CA LEU A 469 13.92 -0.87 17.30
C LEU A 469 12.62 -0.29 16.76
N SER A 470 12.11 0.77 17.39
CA SER A 470 10.91 1.47 16.94
C SER A 470 11.26 2.85 16.41
N THR A 471 10.74 3.16 15.25
CA THR A 471 10.75 4.48 14.64
C THR A 471 9.31 4.98 14.57
N ASN A 472 9.09 6.25 14.30
CA ASN A 472 7.74 6.83 14.14
C ASN A 472 6.92 6.25 12.96
N GLY A 473 7.47 5.35 12.19
CA GLY A 473 6.78 4.74 11.04
C GLY A 473 6.84 3.22 11.03
N SER A 474 7.65 2.59 11.88
CA SER A 474 7.87 1.16 11.80
C SER A 474 8.55 0.61 13.05
N THR A 475 8.23 -0.63 13.37
CA THR A 475 8.92 -1.38 14.43
C THR A 475 9.69 -2.55 13.82
N PHE A 476 10.98 -2.59 14.08
CA PHE A 476 11.88 -3.65 13.63
C PHE A 476 12.22 -4.57 14.80
N THR A 477 12.05 -5.85 14.57
CA THR A 477 12.32 -6.86 15.61
C THR A 477 13.37 -7.84 15.13
N VAL A 478 14.51 -7.87 15.80
CA VAL A 478 15.57 -8.86 15.57
C VAL A 478 15.64 -9.80 16.76
N ARG A 479 15.52 -11.10 16.49
CA ARG A 479 15.39 -12.12 17.51
C ARG A 479 16.66 -12.97 17.63
N SER A 480 16.88 -13.52 18.81
CA SER A 480 17.97 -14.47 19.06
C SER A 480 19.37 -13.89 18.82
N LEU A 481 19.57 -12.61 19.18
CA LEU A 481 20.89 -11.98 19.23
C LEU A 481 21.66 -12.49 20.46
N ARG A 482 22.98 -12.51 20.40
CA ARG A 482 23.81 -12.72 21.61
C ARG A 482 23.67 -11.51 22.52
N GLU A 483 23.50 -11.77 23.82
CA GLU A 483 23.27 -10.72 24.81
C GLU A 483 24.38 -9.67 24.80
N GLN A 484 25.65 -10.09 24.79
CA GLN A 484 26.78 -9.20 24.73
C GLN A 484 26.77 -8.31 23.48
N GLU A 485 26.65 -8.92 22.29
CA GLU A 485 26.60 -8.18 21.02
C GLU A 485 25.39 -7.22 20.95
N ALA A 486 24.29 -7.54 21.64
CA ALA A 486 23.09 -6.73 21.65
C ALA A 486 23.15 -5.54 22.64
N VAL A 487 24.02 -5.62 23.66
CA VAL A 487 24.30 -4.51 24.58
C VAL A 487 25.28 -3.52 23.97
N ASP A 488 26.20 -4.00 23.11
CA ASP A 488 27.17 -3.15 22.40
C ASP A 488 26.47 -2.35 21.23
N ILE A 489 25.26 -2.72 20.88
CA ILE A 489 24.38 -2.05 19.90
C ILE A 489 23.40 -1.09 20.59
#